data_b887fed5e27297e34d9eb5f244b749dc
#
_entry.id   b887fed5e27297e34d9eb5f244b749dc
#
_cell.length_a   1.000
_cell.length_b   1.000
_cell.length_c   1.000
_cell.angle_alpha   90.00
_cell.angle_beta   90.00
_cell.angle_gamma   90.00
#
_symmetry.space_group_name_H-M   'P 1'
#
loop_
_entity.id
_entity.type
_entity.pdbx_description
1 polymer ?
#
loop_
_entity_poly.entity_id
_entity_poly.type
_entity_poly.pdbx_seq_one_letter_code
_entity_poly.pdbx_strand_id
1 'polypeptide(L)'
;MSIELKLSRASRIYHPSEPLEGKIIVKSSSSISHYGVRLTVNGSVNLQIRGGSAGIIESLYGVVKPISILNKSTEVRPSGKIGLGTTEIPFSMFLRQPGKDNLERFYETFHGANISAQYLVTVDIIRGYLHKTLSATVEFIVESDKDDLLKRPVSPEMVIFYITQDTQRHPLLLELKSGGFRVTGKMSTQCSLSDPITGEVAVEASAVPIYSIDIHLLRVESILLGEKIVTETSLIQSTQIADGDVCHNMTLPIYVILPRLLTCPTILAGPFSIEFKVSVVISFQSHLYKLHPKSDPTTPMLWVSIF
;
A
#
# COMPACT_ATOMS: atom_id res chain seq x y z
N MET A 1 -1.13 -38.04 1.82
CA MET A 1 -2.24 -37.24 2.32
C MET A 1 -1.93 -35.76 2.12
N SER A 2 -2.85 -35.00 1.53
CA SER A 2 -2.71 -33.57 1.34
C SER A 2 -4.00 -32.85 1.72
N ILE A 3 -3.85 -31.60 2.15
CA ILE A 3 -4.93 -30.67 2.43
C ILE A 3 -4.73 -29.42 1.59
N GLU A 4 -5.79 -28.93 0.98
CA GLU A 4 -5.82 -27.73 0.18
C GLU A 4 -7.02 -26.89 0.59
N LEU A 5 -6.83 -25.59 0.69
CA LEU A 5 -7.87 -24.61 0.97
C LEU A 5 -8.13 -23.79 -0.28
N LYS A 6 -9.35 -23.80 -0.81
CA LYS A 6 -9.77 -23.04 -1.97
C LYS A 6 -10.85 -22.05 -1.60
N LEU A 7 -10.60 -20.77 -1.88
CA LEU A 7 -11.60 -19.73 -1.76
C LEU A 7 -12.55 -19.76 -2.96
N SER A 8 -13.81 -19.33 -2.74
CA SER A 8 -14.84 -19.30 -3.80
C SER A 8 -14.51 -18.32 -4.91
N ARG A 9 -13.82 -17.21 -4.59
CA ARG A 9 -13.43 -16.17 -5.54
C ARG A 9 -12.00 -16.39 -6.02
N ALA A 10 -11.79 -16.43 -7.33
CA ALA A 10 -10.45 -16.54 -7.94
C ALA A 10 -9.58 -15.30 -7.64
N SER A 11 -10.19 -14.11 -7.56
CA SER A 11 -9.52 -12.85 -7.18
C SER A 11 -9.08 -12.81 -5.72
N ARG A 12 -9.70 -13.64 -4.85
CA ARG A 12 -9.55 -13.64 -3.39
C ARG A 12 -9.90 -12.32 -2.73
N ILE A 13 -10.67 -11.44 -3.39
CA ILE A 13 -11.09 -10.14 -2.87
C ILE A 13 -12.42 -10.29 -2.14
N TYR A 14 -12.47 -9.83 -0.89
CA TYR A 14 -13.63 -9.84 -0.02
C TYR A 14 -13.79 -8.50 0.69
N HIS A 15 -15.03 -8.13 0.99
CA HIS A 15 -15.33 -6.96 1.81
C HIS A 15 -15.69 -7.40 3.25
N PRO A 16 -15.45 -6.56 4.28
CA PRO A 16 -15.73 -6.93 5.66
C PRO A 16 -17.19 -7.35 5.93
N SER A 17 -18.14 -6.77 5.20
CA SER A 17 -19.58 -7.09 5.29
C SER A 17 -19.99 -8.39 4.61
N GLU A 18 -19.11 -8.97 3.78
CA GLU A 18 -19.38 -10.18 3.00
C GLU A 18 -18.88 -11.44 3.70
N PRO A 19 -19.51 -12.60 3.42
CA PRO A 19 -18.98 -13.88 3.90
C PRO A 19 -17.72 -14.28 3.13
N LEU A 20 -16.70 -14.72 3.88
CA LEU A 20 -15.55 -15.45 3.34
C LEU A 20 -15.95 -16.89 3.11
N GLU A 21 -16.04 -17.29 1.85
CA GLU A 21 -16.52 -18.61 1.44
C GLU A 21 -15.46 -19.41 0.70
N GLY A 22 -15.58 -20.73 0.82
CA GLY A 22 -14.67 -21.63 0.13
C GLY A 22 -14.92 -23.10 0.45
N LYS A 23 -13.94 -23.91 0.10
CA LYS A 23 -13.93 -25.35 0.41
C LYS A 23 -12.56 -25.85 0.82
N ILE A 24 -12.56 -26.78 1.73
CA ILE A 24 -11.39 -27.52 2.19
C ILE A 24 -11.38 -28.84 1.42
N ILE A 25 -10.30 -29.14 0.72
CA ILE A 25 -10.13 -30.35 -0.07
C ILE A 25 -9.09 -31.22 0.62
N VAL A 26 -9.53 -32.40 1.09
CA VAL A 26 -8.66 -33.38 1.72
C VAL A 26 -8.53 -34.59 0.81
N LYS A 27 -7.29 -34.93 0.43
CA LYS A 27 -6.98 -36.14 -0.36
C LYS A 27 -6.22 -37.14 0.53
N SER A 28 -6.77 -38.30 0.70
CA SER A 28 -6.18 -39.35 1.52
C SER A 28 -6.19 -40.70 0.86
N SER A 29 -5.10 -41.47 1.05
CA SER A 29 -4.96 -42.87 0.61
C SER A 29 -5.55 -43.87 1.60
N SER A 30 -6.01 -43.43 2.78
CA SER A 30 -6.62 -44.27 3.82
C SER A 30 -7.66 -43.46 4.59
N SER A 31 -8.57 -44.15 5.29
CA SER A 31 -9.50 -43.49 6.20
C SER A 31 -8.76 -42.92 7.41
N ILE A 32 -9.12 -41.69 7.82
CA ILE A 32 -8.46 -40.94 8.89
C ILE A 32 -9.47 -40.51 9.93
N SER A 33 -9.16 -40.81 11.19
CA SER A 33 -9.87 -40.24 12.32
C SER A 33 -9.33 -38.87 12.67
N HIS A 34 -10.23 -37.91 13.00
CA HIS A 34 -9.88 -36.57 13.45
C HIS A 34 -10.78 -36.13 14.60
N TYR A 35 -10.30 -35.18 15.40
CA TYR A 35 -10.99 -34.61 16.56
C TYR A 35 -11.70 -33.30 16.25
N GLY A 36 -11.68 -32.88 15.00
CA GLY A 36 -12.35 -31.69 14.50
C GLY A 36 -11.58 -31.10 13.33
N VAL A 37 -12.29 -30.34 12.50
CA VAL A 37 -11.74 -29.48 11.45
C VAL A 37 -12.04 -28.04 11.84
N ARG A 38 -10.99 -27.29 12.15
CA ARG A 38 -11.08 -25.90 12.60
C ARG A 38 -10.66 -24.96 11.51
N LEU A 39 -11.45 -23.92 11.29
CA LEU A 39 -11.11 -22.81 10.42
C LEU A 39 -10.81 -21.58 11.27
N THR A 40 -9.67 -20.93 11.03
CA THR A 40 -9.26 -19.73 11.74
C THR A 40 -8.96 -18.63 10.73
N VAL A 41 -9.52 -17.45 10.95
CA VAL A 41 -9.25 -16.24 10.16
C VAL A 41 -8.52 -15.26 11.05
N ASN A 42 -7.32 -14.86 10.61
CA ASN A 42 -6.48 -13.87 11.28
C ASN A 42 -6.24 -12.68 10.36
N GLY A 43 -6.45 -11.48 10.90
CA GLY A 43 -6.04 -10.22 10.29
C GLY A 43 -5.06 -9.51 11.21
N SER A 44 -3.95 -9.04 10.68
CA SER A 44 -2.92 -8.34 11.46
C SER A 44 -2.22 -7.25 10.66
N VAL A 45 -1.80 -6.19 11.36
CA VAL A 45 -0.83 -5.24 10.84
C VAL A 45 0.54 -5.61 11.39
N ASN A 46 1.46 -5.95 10.50
CA ASN A 46 2.84 -6.25 10.82
C ASN A 46 3.67 -4.98 10.60
N LEU A 47 4.45 -4.63 11.63
CA LEU A 47 5.34 -3.48 11.62
C LEU A 47 6.78 -4.00 11.64
N GLN A 48 7.55 -3.68 10.61
CA GLN A 48 8.95 -4.09 10.47
C GLN A 48 9.79 -2.86 10.12
N ILE A 49 10.90 -2.69 10.78
CA ILE A 49 11.87 -1.66 10.45
C ILE A 49 13.01 -2.33 9.71
N ARG A 50 13.13 -2.06 8.42
CA ARG A 50 14.19 -2.61 7.58
C ARG A 50 15.41 -1.70 7.64
N GLY A 51 16.51 -2.24 8.10
CA GLY A 51 17.91 -1.82 8.00
C GLY A 51 18.28 -0.33 7.79
N GLY A 52 19.38 0.06 8.31
CA GLY A 52 19.98 1.38 8.35
C GLY A 52 20.38 1.68 9.79
N SER A 53 20.52 2.93 10.18
CA SER A 53 20.73 3.32 11.59
C SER A 53 19.60 2.85 12.55
N ALA A 54 18.48 2.39 11.99
CA ALA A 54 17.36 1.80 12.70
C ALA A 54 17.64 0.38 13.25
N GLY A 55 18.56 -0.39 12.68
CA GLY A 55 18.92 -1.73 13.18
C GLY A 55 19.42 -1.73 14.63
N ILE A 56 20.05 -0.63 15.06
CA ILE A 56 20.44 -0.43 16.47
C ILE A 56 19.20 -0.15 17.33
N ILE A 57 18.21 0.56 16.78
CA ILE A 57 16.97 0.88 17.47
C ILE A 57 16.12 -0.38 17.66
N GLU A 58 16.04 -1.24 16.64
CA GLU A 58 15.31 -2.51 16.68
C GLU A 58 15.86 -3.45 17.78
N SER A 59 17.19 -3.48 17.96
CA SER A 59 17.82 -4.23 19.04
C SER A 59 17.55 -3.66 20.44
N LEU A 60 17.27 -2.35 20.54
CA LEU A 60 17.00 -1.67 21.80
C LEU A 60 15.52 -1.69 22.22
N TYR A 61 14.59 -1.67 21.26
CA TYR A 61 13.13 -1.62 21.53
C TYR A 61 12.41 -2.96 21.39
N GLY A 62 13.12 -4.01 20.97
CA GLY A 62 12.56 -5.34 20.76
C GLY A 62 11.70 -5.44 19.49
N VAL A 63 11.19 -6.64 19.24
CA VAL A 63 10.32 -6.92 18.10
C VAL A 63 8.99 -6.19 18.28
N VAL A 64 8.63 -5.34 17.33
CA VAL A 64 7.31 -4.69 17.32
C VAL A 64 6.27 -5.77 17.13
N LYS A 65 5.39 -5.96 18.13
CA LYS A 65 4.35 -6.99 18.05
C LYS A 65 3.34 -6.63 16.96
N PRO A 66 2.90 -7.61 16.15
CA PRO A 66 1.82 -7.39 15.20
C PRO A 66 0.55 -6.87 15.90
N ILE A 67 -0.11 -5.92 15.28
CA ILE A 67 -1.39 -5.39 15.76
C ILE A 67 -2.49 -6.31 15.23
N SER A 68 -3.22 -6.97 16.12
CA SER A 68 -4.34 -7.83 15.73
C SER A 68 -5.53 -6.97 15.29
N ILE A 69 -6.02 -7.21 14.06
CA ILE A 69 -7.25 -6.61 13.52
C ILE A 69 -8.42 -7.57 13.77
N LEU A 70 -8.22 -8.85 13.46
CA LEU A 70 -9.24 -9.89 13.45
C LEU A 70 -8.62 -11.20 13.92
N ASN A 71 -9.35 -11.90 14.79
CA ASN A 71 -9.03 -13.28 15.16
C ASN A 71 -10.35 -14.02 15.40
N LYS A 72 -10.79 -14.81 14.42
CA LYS A 72 -12.00 -15.61 14.49
C LYS A 72 -11.70 -17.06 14.21
N SER A 73 -12.29 -17.96 15.00
CA SER A 73 -12.15 -19.39 14.82
C SER A 73 -13.50 -20.09 14.91
N THR A 74 -13.74 -21.04 14.02
CA THR A 74 -14.95 -21.85 14.02
C THR A 74 -14.62 -23.32 13.71
N GLU A 75 -15.40 -24.22 14.27
CA GLU A 75 -15.34 -25.63 13.92
C GLU A 75 -16.27 -25.87 12.72
N VAL A 76 -15.71 -26.20 11.55
CA VAL A 76 -16.47 -26.44 10.31
C VAL A 76 -16.92 -27.91 10.20
N ARG A 77 -16.30 -28.82 10.94
CA ARG A 77 -16.69 -30.22 11.02
C ARG A 77 -16.29 -30.79 12.40
N PRO A 78 -17.24 -31.41 13.14
CA PRO A 78 -16.93 -32.04 14.42
C PRO A 78 -16.07 -33.26 14.23
N SER A 79 -15.63 -33.84 15.36
CA SER A 79 -14.83 -35.11 15.38
C SER A 79 -15.49 -36.21 14.57
N GLY A 80 -14.66 -36.98 13.88
CA GLY A 80 -15.15 -38.06 13.00
C GLY A 80 -14.09 -38.71 12.14
N LYS A 81 -14.51 -39.22 10.98
CA LYS A 81 -13.61 -39.84 10.00
C LYS A 81 -13.71 -39.15 8.65
N ILE A 82 -12.57 -38.96 8.01
CA ILE A 82 -12.45 -38.58 6.61
C ILE A 82 -12.15 -39.86 5.83
N GLY A 83 -12.94 -40.16 4.81
CA GLY A 83 -12.82 -41.40 4.03
C GLY A 83 -11.61 -41.42 3.10
N LEU A 84 -11.38 -42.56 2.50
CA LEU A 84 -10.45 -42.75 1.40
C LEU A 84 -10.87 -41.89 0.19
N GLY A 85 -9.91 -41.34 -0.52
CA GLY A 85 -10.13 -40.51 -1.72
C GLY A 85 -10.15 -39.01 -1.45
N THR A 86 -11.01 -38.30 -2.14
CA THR A 86 -11.15 -36.83 -2.02
C THR A 86 -12.42 -36.49 -1.24
N THR A 87 -12.25 -35.73 -0.17
CA THR A 87 -13.36 -35.19 0.62
C THR A 87 -13.35 -33.66 0.52
N GLU A 88 -14.48 -33.05 0.16
CA GLU A 88 -14.67 -31.62 0.13
C GLU A 88 -15.55 -31.18 1.32
N ILE A 89 -15.13 -30.17 2.06
CA ILE A 89 -15.84 -29.59 3.20
C ILE A 89 -16.04 -28.09 2.88
N PRO A 90 -17.29 -27.66 2.57
CA PRO A 90 -17.58 -26.26 2.33
C PRO A 90 -17.54 -25.48 3.64
N PHE A 91 -17.20 -24.18 3.56
CA PHE A 91 -17.27 -23.25 4.68
C PHE A 91 -17.75 -21.87 4.23
N SER A 92 -18.35 -21.14 5.18
CA SER A 92 -18.72 -19.74 5.08
C SER A 92 -18.54 -19.07 6.44
N MET A 93 -17.88 -17.90 6.48
CA MET A 93 -17.61 -17.18 7.72
C MET A 93 -17.70 -15.67 7.47
N PHE A 94 -18.48 -14.95 8.24
CA PHE A 94 -18.52 -13.49 8.20
C PHE A 94 -17.29 -12.87 8.90
N LEU A 95 -16.62 -11.95 8.21
CA LEU A 95 -15.51 -11.20 8.78
C LEU A 95 -16.04 -10.19 9.82
N ARG A 96 -17.07 -9.41 9.46
CA ARG A 96 -17.83 -8.54 10.35
C ARG A 96 -19.17 -9.19 10.64
N GLN A 97 -19.60 -9.24 11.90
CA GLN A 97 -20.93 -9.77 12.22
C GLN A 97 -22.03 -8.78 11.81
N PRO A 98 -23.05 -9.20 11.03
CA PRO A 98 -24.16 -8.34 10.67
C PRO A 98 -24.89 -7.83 11.93
N GLY A 99 -25.27 -6.53 11.94
CA GLY A 99 -26.11 -5.94 12.98
C GLY A 99 -25.44 -5.63 14.31
N LYS A 100 -24.14 -5.81 14.45
CA LYS A 100 -23.37 -5.26 15.58
C LYS A 100 -22.67 -3.99 15.14
N ASP A 101 -22.79 -2.92 15.92
CA ASP A 101 -21.93 -1.74 15.82
C ASP A 101 -20.51 -2.17 16.20
N ASN A 102 -19.79 -2.70 15.22
CA ASN A 102 -18.44 -3.19 15.42
C ASN A 102 -17.48 -2.00 15.35
N LEU A 103 -16.87 -1.71 16.48
CA LEU A 103 -15.71 -0.82 16.61
C LEU A 103 -14.45 -1.41 15.94
N GLU A 104 -14.52 -2.63 15.37
CA GLU A 104 -13.41 -3.27 14.67
C GLU A 104 -13.08 -2.48 13.41
N ARG A 105 -11.93 -1.83 13.42
CA ARG A 105 -11.42 -1.09 12.27
C ARG A 105 -10.70 -2.05 11.33
N PHE A 106 -11.29 -2.34 10.18
CA PHE A 106 -10.64 -3.06 9.11
C PHE A 106 -9.76 -2.10 8.31
N TYR A 107 -8.56 -2.55 7.99
CA TYR A 107 -7.67 -1.91 7.03
C TYR A 107 -7.69 -2.71 5.74
N GLU A 108 -7.57 -2.06 4.59
CA GLU A 108 -7.39 -2.78 3.33
C GLU A 108 -6.08 -3.58 3.34
N THR A 109 -6.07 -4.73 2.65
CA THR A 109 -4.84 -5.50 2.49
C THR A 109 -3.78 -4.66 1.79
N PHE A 110 -2.60 -4.62 2.38
CA PHE A 110 -1.53 -3.76 1.94
C PHE A 110 -0.17 -4.37 2.27
N HIS A 111 0.76 -4.33 1.32
CA HIS A 111 2.12 -4.78 1.50
C HIS A 111 3.09 -3.62 1.23
N GLY A 112 3.49 -2.94 2.30
CA GLY A 112 4.43 -1.84 2.28
C GLY A 112 5.88 -2.27 2.46
N ALA A 113 6.76 -1.27 2.59
CA ALA A 113 8.16 -1.48 2.92
C ALA A 113 8.34 -1.88 4.39
N ASN A 114 7.67 -1.16 5.28
CA ASN A 114 7.76 -1.34 6.73
C ASN A 114 6.44 -1.76 7.38
N ILE A 115 5.31 -1.53 6.71
CA ILE A 115 3.97 -1.80 7.22
C ILE A 115 3.26 -2.74 6.26
N SER A 116 2.65 -3.81 6.79
CA SER A 116 1.77 -4.68 5.99
C SER A 116 0.51 -5.05 6.77
N ALA A 117 -0.66 -4.87 6.14
CA ALA A 117 -1.94 -5.36 6.61
C ALA A 117 -2.27 -6.65 5.86
N GLN A 118 -2.34 -7.77 6.57
CA GLN A 118 -2.46 -9.10 5.98
C GLN A 118 -3.62 -9.87 6.61
N TYR A 119 -4.34 -10.62 5.78
CA TYR A 119 -5.43 -11.48 6.21
C TYR A 119 -5.18 -12.91 5.74
N LEU A 120 -5.20 -13.83 6.70
CA LEU A 120 -4.94 -15.25 6.49
C LEU A 120 -6.14 -16.08 6.94
N VAL A 121 -6.51 -17.06 6.13
CA VAL A 121 -7.42 -18.11 6.54
C VAL A 121 -6.65 -19.42 6.63
N THR A 122 -6.73 -20.08 7.78
CA THR A 122 -6.03 -21.33 8.08
C THR A 122 -7.06 -22.38 8.44
N VAL A 123 -6.89 -23.57 7.87
CA VAL A 123 -7.63 -24.75 8.28
C VAL A 123 -6.70 -25.73 8.98
N ASP A 124 -7.14 -26.26 10.11
CA ASP A 124 -6.45 -27.28 10.89
C ASP A 124 -7.33 -28.52 11.06
N ILE A 125 -6.79 -29.69 10.68
CA ILE A 125 -7.38 -30.99 10.98
C ILE A 125 -6.63 -31.61 12.15
N ILE A 126 -7.29 -31.66 13.30
CA ILE A 126 -6.72 -32.15 14.56
C ILE A 126 -6.81 -33.67 14.59
N ARG A 127 -5.68 -34.36 14.67
CA ARG A 127 -5.60 -35.84 14.56
C ARG A 127 -5.10 -36.53 15.82
N GLY A 128 -5.23 -36.01 16.95
CA GLY A 128 -4.79 -36.62 18.19
C GLY A 128 -3.28 -36.57 18.46
N TYR A 129 -2.90 -37.02 19.65
CA TYR A 129 -1.58 -36.76 20.25
C TYR A 129 -0.38 -37.34 19.47
N LEU A 130 -0.58 -38.44 18.76
CA LEU A 130 0.49 -39.16 18.03
C LEU A 130 0.64 -38.69 16.56
N HIS A 131 -0.22 -37.80 16.10
CA HIS A 131 -0.24 -37.37 14.72
C HIS A 131 -0.15 -35.87 14.59
N LYS A 132 0.75 -35.40 13.75
CA LYS A 132 0.85 -33.96 13.43
C LYS A 132 -0.47 -33.45 12.86
N THR A 133 -0.94 -32.32 13.35
CA THR A 133 -2.06 -31.54 12.76
C THR A 133 -1.77 -31.25 11.29
N LEU A 134 -2.75 -31.46 10.45
CA LEU A 134 -2.66 -31.04 9.05
C LEU A 134 -3.19 -29.63 8.93
N SER A 135 -2.41 -28.76 8.34
CA SER A 135 -2.74 -27.37 8.20
C SER A 135 -2.56 -26.90 6.76
N ALA A 136 -3.44 -26.01 6.31
CA ALA A 136 -3.29 -25.25 5.06
C ALA A 136 -3.71 -23.81 5.31
N THR A 137 -2.93 -22.87 4.78
CA THR A 137 -3.16 -21.44 4.94
C THR A 137 -3.21 -20.77 3.58
N VAL A 138 -4.15 -19.86 3.41
CA VAL A 138 -4.31 -19.03 2.21
C VAL A 138 -4.48 -17.57 2.62
N GLU A 139 -3.78 -16.69 1.96
CA GLU A 139 -3.98 -15.26 2.07
C GLU A 139 -5.15 -14.82 1.18
N PHE A 140 -5.95 -13.87 1.71
CA PHE A 140 -7.00 -13.23 0.95
C PHE A 140 -6.91 -11.71 1.11
N ILE A 141 -7.53 -11.01 0.17
CA ILE A 141 -7.49 -9.56 0.08
C ILE A 141 -8.77 -8.99 0.68
N VAL A 142 -8.63 -8.04 1.59
CA VAL A 142 -9.74 -7.26 2.14
C VAL A 142 -9.71 -5.87 1.52
N GLU A 143 -10.83 -5.47 0.92
CA GLU A 143 -11.09 -4.10 0.46
C GLU A 143 -12.21 -3.49 1.30
N SER A 144 -12.21 -2.15 1.44
CA SER A 144 -13.22 -1.43 2.20
C SER A 144 -14.63 -1.62 1.62
N ASP A 145 -15.64 -1.66 2.49
CA ASP A 145 -17.02 -1.64 2.05
C ASP A 145 -17.34 -0.32 1.34
N LYS A 146 -18.10 -0.37 0.24
CA LYS A 146 -18.54 0.83 -0.48
C LYS A 146 -19.31 1.81 0.41
N ASP A 147 -20.09 1.29 1.35
CA ASP A 147 -20.87 2.09 2.30
C ASP A 147 -19.97 2.84 3.30
N ASP A 148 -18.82 2.29 3.67
CA ASP A 148 -17.86 2.96 4.55
C ASP A 148 -17.18 4.14 3.83
N LEU A 149 -16.98 4.04 2.51
CA LEU A 149 -16.45 5.11 1.66
C LEU A 149 -17.45 6.27 1.49
N LEU A 150 -18.75 5.97 1.44
CA LEU A 150 -19.82 6.97 1.27
C LEU A 150 -20.14 7.76 2.55
N LYS A 151 -19.78 7.26 3.74
CA LYS A 151 -20.04 7.91 5.02
C LYS A 151 -19.29 9.21 5.24
N ARG A 152 -18.26 9.48 4.46
CA ARG A 152 -17.50 10.74 4.47
C ARG A 152 -17.35 11.24 3.04
N PRO A 153 -18.35 11.99 2.53
CA PRO A 153 -18.17 12.65 1.25
C PRO A 153 -17.02 13.66 1.42
N VAL A 154 -15.91 13.32 0.81
CA VAL A 154 -14.75 14.18 0.79
C VAL A 154 -14.90 15.08 -0.41
N SER A 155 -15.13 16.37 -0.19
CA SER A 155 -15.07 17.35 -1.27
C SER A 155 -13.63 17.45 -1.75
N PRO A 156 -13.33 17.14 -3.02
CA PRO A 156 -11.99 17.31 -3.54
C PRO A 156 -11.62 18.79 -3.47
N GLU A 157 -10.63 19.10 -2.66
CA GLU A 157 -10.05 20.44 -2.63
C GLU A 157 -9.01 20.53 -3.74
N MET A 158 -9.09 21.60 -4.53
CA MET A 158 -8.07 21.93 -5.51
C MET A 158 -7.02 22.81 -4.85
N VAL A 159 -5.79 22.34 -4.81
CA VAL A 159 -4.65 23.12 -4.36
C VAL A 159 -3.96 23.74 -5.56
N ILE A 160 -3.75 25.06 -5.51
CA ILE A 160 -2.90 25.81 -6.44
C ILE A 160 -1.51 25.89 -5.82
N PHE A 161 -0.50 25.54 -6.57
CA PHE A 161 0.89 25.59 -6.14
C PHE A 161 1.77 26.40 -7.10
N TYR A 162 2.81 26.97 -6.51
CA TYR A 162 3.83 27.73 -7.24
C TYR A 162 5.19 27.15 -6.91
N ILE A 163 5.97 26.85 -7.93
CA ILE A 163 7.35 26.37 -7.81
C ILE A 163 8.24 27.46 -8.37
N THR A 164 9.00 28.09 -7.50
CA THR A 164 9.93 29.17 -7.84
C THR A 164 11.28 28.90 -7.18
N GLN A 165 12.27 29.68 -7.51
CA GLN A 165 13.57 29.62 -6.87
C GLN A 165 13.48 29.73 -5.34
N ASP A 166 12.63 30.61 -4.83
CA ASP A 166 12.50 30.89 -3.39
C ASP A 166 11.81 29.75 -2.61
N THR A 167 11.07 28.88 -3.31
CA THR A 167 10.42 27.71 -2.70
C THR A 167 11.35 26.52 -2.55
N GLN A 168 12.60 26.60 -3.05
CA GLN A 168 13.54 25.49 -3.05
C GLN A 168 14.49 25.55 -1.86
N ARG A 169 14.70 24.42 -1.22
CA ARG A 169 15.62 24.24 -0.07
C ARG A 169 17.02 23.81 -0.47
N HIS A 170 17.21 23.38 -1.72
CA HIS A 170 18.49 22.87 -2.20
C HIS A 170 19.25 23.93 -3.03
N PRO A 171 20.60 23.86 -3.08
CA PRO A 171 21.37 24.76 -3.92
C PRO A 171 20.99 24.55 -5.39
N LEU A 172 20.58 25.65 -6.01
CA LEU A 172 20.24 25.70 -7.43
C LEU A 172 21.46 25.93 -8.30
N LEU A 173 21.33 25.59 -9.60
CA LEU A 173 22.29 25.99 -10.62
C LEU A 173 22.50 27.52 -10.59
N LEU A 174 23.74 27.95 -10.85
CA LEU A 174 24.08 29.38 -10.87
C LEU A 174 23.24 30.17 -11.89
N GLU A 175 22.94 29.55 -13.03
CA GLU A 175 22.12 30.13 -14.08
C GLU A 175 20.67 30.37 -13.60
N LEU A 176 20.11 29.47 -12.81
CA LEU A 176 18.78 29.66 -12.21
C LEU A 176 18.78 30.74 -11.13
N LYS A 177 19.91 30.99 -10.46
CA LYS A 177 20.03 32.06 -9.46
C LYS A 177 19.94 33.46 -10.10
N SER A 178 20.39 33.62 -11.34
CA SER A 178 20.38 34.92 -12.05
C SER A 178 19.07 35.22 -12.79
N GLY A 179 18.43 34.18 -13.36
CA GLY A 179 17.24 34.38 -14.21
C GLY A 179 15.94 33.80 -13.61
N GLY A 180 16.08 32.92 -12.64
CA GLY A 180 14.94 32.27 -11.97
C GLY A 180 14.16 31.31 -12.84
N PHE A 181 13.11 30.77 -12.28
CA PHE A 181 12.07 30.00 -12.97
C PHE A 181 10.76 30.12 -12.20
N ARG A 182 9.66 29.91 -12.91
CA ARG A 182 8.33 29.88 -12.34
C ARG A 182 7.48 28.82 -13.02
N VAL A 183 7.03 27.85 -12.23
CA VAL A 183 6.10 26.81 -12.62
C VAL A 183 4.88 26.91 -11.72
N THR A 184 3.70 26.91 -12.32
CA THR A 184 2.43 26.96 -11.60
C THR A 184 1.65 25.69 -11.86
N GLY A 185 0.80 25.32 -10.96
CA GLY A 185 -0.09 24.18 -11.17
C GLY A 185 -1.24 24.17 -10.20
N LYS A 186 -2.19 23.29 -10.51
CA LYS A 186 -3.31 22.97 -9.63
C LYS A 186 -3.53 21.46 -9.65
N MET A 187 -3.91 20.92 -8.51
CA MET A 187 -4.15 19.48 -8.38
C MET A 187 -5.19 19.20 -7.29
N SER A 188 -5.97 18.15 -7.50
CA SER A 188 -6.86 17.65 -6.47
C SER A 188 -6.05 17.02 -5.33
N THR A 189 -6.40 17.36 -4.08
CA THR A 189 -5.79 16.80 -2.86
C THR A 189 -6.38 15.48 -2.45
N GLN A 190 -7.49 15.09 -3.07
CA GLN A 190 -8.23 13.90 -2.71
C GLN A 190 -8.66 13.17 -3.97
N CYS A 191 -8.43 11.87 -3.96
CA CYS A 191 -8.90 10.98 -5.01
C CYS A 191 -9.35 9.65 -4.43
N SER A 192 -10.30 9.02 -5.08
CA SER A 192 -10.65 7.62 -4.83
C SER A 192 -9.51 6.72 -5.35
N LEU A 193 -9.31 5.55 -4.73
CA LEU A 193 -8.34 4.57 -5.24
C LEU A 193 -8.67 4.04 -6.64
N SER A 194 -9.92 4.17 -7.08
CA SER A 194 -10.37 3.79 -8.41
C SER A 194 -10.21 4.89 -9.46
N ASP A 195 -9.95 6.12 -9.03
CA ASP A 195 -9.84 7.28 -9.89
C ASP A 195 -8.37 7.71 -10.05
N PRO A 196 -7.99 8.28 -11.19
CA PRO A 196 -6.66 8.85 -11.36
C PRO A 196 -6.49 10.12 -10.54
N ILE A 197 -5.26 10.41 -10.12
CA ILE A 197 -4.90 11.74 -9.64
C ILE A 197 -4.86 12.67 -10.84
N THR A 198 -5.62 13.77 -10.79
CA THR A 198 -5.73 14.75 -11.88
C THR A 198 -5.26 16.13 -11.46
N GLY A 199 -4.75 16.88 -12.42
CA GLY A 199 -4.28 18.23 -12.21
C GLY A 199 -3.74 18.84 -13.48
N GLU A 200 -3.11 19.99 -13.35
CA GLU A 200 -2.47 20.73 -14.42
C GLU A 200 -1.18 21.38 -13.91
N VAL A 201 -0.21 21.51 -14.80
CA VAL A 201 1.02 22.26 -14.54
C VAL A 201 1.37 23.10 -15.77
N ALA A 202 1.89 24.30 -15.56
CA ALA A 202 2.36 25.19 -16.62
C ALA A 202 3.70 25.80 -16.25
N VAL A 203 4.62 25.86 -17.20
CA VAL A 203 5.88 26.60 -17.08
C VAL A 203 5.62 28.03 -17.53
N GLU A 204 5.64 28.99 -16.61
CA GLU A 204 5.44 30.40 -16.95
C GLU A 204 6.75 31.05 -17.45
N ALA A 205 7.86 30.72 -16.78
CA ALA A 205 9.18 31.22 -17.12
C ALA A 205 10.26 30.27 -16.66
N SER A 206 11.37 30.22 -17.41
CA SER A 206 12.60 29.54 -16.97
C SER A 206 13.80 30.16 -17.67
N ALA A 207 14.83 30.52 -16.89
CA ALA A 207 16.11 30.98 -17.42
C ALA A 207 16.97 29.89 -18.05
N VAL A 208 16.66 28.63 -17.71
CA VAL A 208 17.33 27.45 -18.22
C VAL A 208 16.26 26.53 -18.83
N PRO A 209 16.49 25.94 -20.01
CA PRO A 209 15.55 25.00 -20.60
C PRO A 209 15.20 23.86 -19.64
N ILE A 210 13.91 23.57 -19.52
CA ILE A 210 13.43 22.42 -18.75
C ILE A 210 13.47 21.21 -19.64
N TYR A 211 14.22 20.18 -19.21
CA TYR A 211 14.42 18.93 -19.94
C TYR A 211 13.25 17.98 -19.77
N SER A 212 12.75 17.80 -18.54
CA SER A 212 11.58 16.97 -18.26
C SER A 212 10.79 17.47 -17.05
N ILE A 213 9.53 17.08 -17.02
CA ILE A 213 8.66 17.21 -15.85
C ILE A 213 8.07 15.83 -15.57
N ASP A 214 8.35 15.30 -14.37
CA ASP A 214 7.89 14.01 -13.91
C ASP A 214 7.00 14.17 -12.67
N ILE A 215 5.94 13.40 -12.59
CA ILE A 215 5.08 13.31 -11.42
C ILE A 215 5.40 12.03 -10.68
N HIS A 216 5.88 12.15 -9.45
CA HIS A 216 6.20 11.04 -8.59
C HIS A 216 5.09 10.83 -7.57
N LEU A 217 4.55 9.62 -7.51
CA LEU A 217 3.71 9.16 -6.42
C LEU A 217 4.61 8.52 -5.36
N LEU A 218 4.62 9.11 -4.18
CA LEU A 218 5.41 8.67 -3.04
C LEU A 218 4.48 8.09 -1.97
N ARG A 219 4.90 7.02 -1.33
CA ARG A 219 4.27 6.44 -0.15
C ARG A 219 5.14 6.72 1.06
N VAL A 220 4.55 7.24 2.10
CA VAL A 220 5.20 7.56 3.38
C VAL A 220 4.62 6.65 4.44
N GLU A 221 5.45 5.75 4.96
CA GLU A 221 5.12 4.85 6.05
C GLU A 221 5.79 5.34 7.32
N SER A 222 5.01 5.64 8.37
CA SER A 222 5.55 6.09 9.66
C SER A 222 5.14 5.14 10.77
N ILE A 223 6.08 4.79 11.63
CA ILE A 223 5.88 3.91 12.78
C ILE A 223 6.32 4.64 14.03
N LEU A 224 5.46 4.67 15.07
CA LEU A 224 5.77 5.22 16.37
C LEU A 224 6.45 4.16 17.26
N LEU A 225 7.69 4.42 17.64
CA LEU A 225 8.48 3.58 18.54
C LEU A 225 8.79 4.34 19.82
N GLY A 226 8.00 4.10 20.86
CA GLY A 226 8.08 4.92 22.08
C GLY A 226 7.78 6.38 21.76
N GLU A 227 8.78 7.26 21.92
CA GLU A 227 8.66 8.69 21.62
C GLU A 227 9.21 9.09 20.23
N LYS A 228 9.72 8.13 19.46
CA LYS A 228 10.32 8.39 18.15
C LYS A 228 9.42 7.92 17.02
N ILE A 229 9.37 8.69 15.95
CA ILE A 229 8.72 8.31 14.71
C ILE A 229 9.80 7.91 13.71
N VAL A 230 9.69 6.69 13.19
CA VAL A 230 10.51 6.19 12.09
C VAL A 230 9.69 6.27 10.82
N THR A 231 10.21 6.99 9.84
CA THR A 231 9.52 7.24 8.57
C THR A 231 10.34 6.68 7.41
N GLU A 232 9.67 5.95 6.53
CA GLU A 232 10.20 5.45 5.27
C GLU A 232 9.39 6.03 4.11
N THR A 233 10.09 6.54 3.10
CA THR A 233 9.46 7.08 1.89
C THR A 233 9.87 6.23 0.69
N SER A 234 8.89 5.69 -0.01
CA SER A 234 9.10 4.85 -1.19
C SER A 234 8.50 5.50 -2.43
N LEU A 235 9.25 5.51 -3.53
CA LEU A 235 8.72 5.87 -4.84
C LEU A 235 7.87 4.70 -5.36
N ILE A 236 6.56 4.97 -5.56
CA ILE A 236 5.60 3.98 -6.03
C ILE A 236 5.50 4.00 -7.56
N GLN A 237 5.47 5.20 -8.12
CA GLN A 237 5.33 5.41 -9.56
C GLN A 237 5.96 6.73 -9.96
N SER A 238 6.59 6.76 -11.13
CA SER A 238 7.01 7.97 -11.84
C SER A 238 6.26 8.03 -13.16
N THR A 239 5.64 9.17 -13.44
CA THR A 239 4.92 9.45 -14.68
C THR A 239 5.50 10.70 -15.31
N GLN A 240 6.17 10.57 -16.44
CA GLN A 240 6.70 11.70 -17.19
C GLN A 240 5.56 12.37 -17.96
N ILE A 241 5.37 13.67 -17.75
CA ILE A 241 4.33 14.47 -18.42
C ILE A 241 4.89 15.41 -19.48
N ALA A 242 6.20 15.67 -19.44
CA ALA A 242 6.90 16.42 -20.47
C ALA A 242 8.33 15.89 -20.64
N ASP A 243 8.82 15.89 -21.88
CA ASP A 243 10.15 15.50 -22.29
C ASP A 243 10.68 16.44 -23.38
N GLY A 244 11.96 16.81 -23.31
CA GLY A 244 12.59 17.76 -24.19
C GLY A 244 12.34 19.22 -23.81
N ASP A 245 12.41 20.14 -24.79
CA ASP A 245 12.18 21.58 -24.57
C ASP A 245 10.72 21.86 -24.21
N VAL A 246 10.45 22.01 -22.92
CA VAL A 246 9.09 22.26 -22.43
C VAL A 246 8.67 23.69 -22.77
N CYS A 247 7.59 23.82 -23.54
CA CYS A 247 7.05 25.10 -23.97
C CYS A 247 6.53 25.94 -22.77
N HIS A 248 6.83 27.24 -22.81
CA HIS A 248 6.29 28.16 -21.82
C HIS A 248 4.80 28.45 -22.10
N ASN A 249 4.06 28.73 -21.01
CA ASN A 249 2.63 29.06 -21.03
C ASN A 249 1.72 28.00 -21.66
N MET A 250 2.19 26.77 -21.79
CA MET A 250 1.37 25.63 -22.19
C MET A 250 0.95 24.84 -20.94
N THR A 251 -0.34 24.58 -20.82
CA THR A 251 -0.87 23.74 -19.74
C THR A 251 -0.67 22.27 -20.06
N LEU A 252 0.05 21.58 -19.19
CA LEU A 252 0.29 20.14 -19.26
C LEU A 252 -0.64 19.44 -18.28
N PRO A 253 -1.41 18.43 -18.71
CA PRO A 253 -2.28 17.69 -17.81
C PRO A 253 -1.48 16.75 -16.91
N ILE A 254 -1.85 16.68 -15.64
CA ILE A 254 -1.42 15.64 -14.72
C ILE A 254 -2.49 14.54 -14.73
N TYR A 255 -2.08 13.31 -15.02
CA TYR A 255 -2.95 12.15 -15.01
C TYR A 255 -2.16 10.93 -14.54
N VAL A 256 -2.35 10.55 -13.27
CA VAL A 256 -1.61 9.44 -12.64
C VAL A 256 -2.57 8.36 -12.18
N ILE A 257 -2.48 7.19 -12.80
CA ILE A 257 -3.28 6.01 -12.40
C ILE A 257 -2.64 5.41 -11.15
N LEU A 258 -3.46 5.15 -10.14
CA LEU A 258 -2.99 4.54 -8.90
C LEU A 258 -2.78 3.02 -9.06
N PRO A 259 -1.58 2.48 -8.77
CA PRO A 259 -1.32 1.05 -8.83
C PRO A 259 -1.99 0.34 -7.62
N ARG A 260 -3.10 -0.36 -7.86
CA ARG A 260 -3.97 -0.95 -6.83
C ARG A 260 -3.26 -1.79 -5.76
N LEU A 261 -2.26 -2.57 -6.12
CA LEU A 261 -1.53 -3.42 -5.17
C LEU A 261 -0.52 -2.68 -4.30
N LEU A 262 -0.16 -1.44 -4.68
CA LEU A 262 0.85 -0.62 -4.00
C LEU A 262 0.24 0.58 -3.29
N THR A 263 -1.08 0.78 -3.41
CA THR A 263 -1.83 1.88 -2.79
C THR A 263 -2.95 1.33 -1.92
N CYS A 264 -3.27 2.06 -0.87
CA CYS A 264 -4.40 1.82 0.03
C CYS A 264 -5.00 3.16 0.45
N PRO A 265 -6.17 3.21 1.09
CA PRO A 265 -6.65 4.44 1.71
C PRO A 265 -5.64 4.99 2.70
N THR A 266 -5.56 6.32 2.82
CA THR A 266 -4.72 6.96 3.85
C THR A 266 -5.10 6.44 5.24
N ILE A 267 -4.12 5.96 5.98
CA ILE A 267 -4.29 5.40 7.32
C ILE A 267 -3.57 6.30 8.31
N LEU A 268 -4.32 6.84 9.27
CA LEU A 268 -3.80 7.54 10.43
C LEU A 268 -4.23 6.75 11.67
N ALA A 269 -3.37 5.84 12.13
CA ALA A 269 -3.54 5.06 13.35
C ALA A 269 -2.57 5.57 14.40
N GLY A 270 -2.88 5.39 15.70
CA GLY A 270 -2.00 5.85 16.76
C GLY A 270 -0.56 5.34 16.64
N PRO A 271 -0.32 4.03 16.42
CA PRO A 271 1.02 3.46 16.36
C PRO A 271 1.68 3.54 14.98
N PHE A 272 0.93 3.83 13.90
CA PHE A 272 1.47 3.92 12.53
C PHE A 272 0.61 4.80 11.63
N SER A 273 1.22 5.31 10.54
CA SER A 273 0.49 5.94 9.44
C SER A 273 1.00 5.48 8.07
N ILE A 274 0.09 5.49 7.09
CA ILE A 274 0.39 5.30 5.67
C ILE A 274 -0.24 6.47 4.93
N GLU A 275 0.59 7.27 4.30
CA GLU A 275 0.20 8.48 3.59
C GLU A 275 0.77 8.45 2.18
N PHE A 276 0.09 9.11 1.26
CA PHE A 276 0.58 9.26 -0.12
C PHE A 276 0.85 10.72 -0.40
N LYS A 277 1.96 10.98 -1.11
CA LYS A 277 2.39 12.31 -1.53
C LYS A 277 2.63 12.32 -3.02
N VAL A 278 2.28 13.43 -3.64
CA VAL A 278 2.66 13.70 -5.03
C VAL A 278 3.79 14.71 -5.04
N SER A 279 4.83 14.40 -5.81
CA SER A 279 5.97 15.28 -6.00
C SER A 279 6.10 15.63 -7.48
N VAL A 280 6.24 16.91 -7.79
CA VAL A 280 6.57 17.38 -9.13
C VAL A 280 8.08 17.50 -9.22
N VAL A 281 8.69 16.75 -10.12
CA VAL A 281 10.14 16.72 -10.36
C VAL A 281 10.43 17.43 -11.65
N ILE A 282 11.22 18.49 -11.60
CA ILE A 282 11.60 19.28 -12.76
C ILE A 282 13.10 19.09 -13.01
N SER A 283 13.45 18.60 -14.18
CA SER A 283 14.83 18.42 -14.61
C SER A 283 15.23 19.55 -15.56
N PHE A 284 16.37 20.16 -15.31
CA PHE A 284 16.89 21.24 -16.14
C PHE A 284 18.04 20.76 -17.01
N GLN A 285 18.17 21.32 -18.22
CA GLN A 285 19.30 21.05 -19.09
C GLN A 285 20.51 21.82 -18.59
N SER A 286 21.54 21.12 -18.08
CA SER A 286 22.79 21.75 -17.66
C SER A 286 23.74 21.93 -18.84
N HIS A 287 24.24 23.14 -19.05
CA HIS A 287 25.27 23.41 -20.07
C HIS A 287 26.59 22.71 -19.80
N LEU A 288 26.89 22.33 -18.55
CA LEU A 288 28.07 21.57 -18.17
C LEU A 288 28.12 20.16 -18.80
N TYR A 289 26.95 19.60 -19.16
CA TYR A 289 26.86 18.32 -19.85
C TYR A 289 27.49 18.29 -21.24
N LYS A 290 27.53 19.42 -21.92
CA LYS A 290 28.17 19.52 -23.27
C LYS A 290 29.68 19.52 -23.21
N LEU A 291 30.29 19.83 -22.05
CA LEU A 291 31.75 19.93 -21.89
C LEU A 291 32.39 18.64 -21.35
N HIS A 292 31.65 17.79 -20.64
CA HIS A 292 32.17 16.52 -20.08
C HIS A 292 31.17 15.38 -20.16
N PRO A 293 31.07 14.66 -21.29
CA PRO A 293 30.09 13.57 -21.45
C PRO A 293 30.36 12.29 -20.63
N LYS A 294 31.39 12.29 -19.77
CA LYS A 294 31.80 11.12 -18.96
C LYS A 294 31.65 11.27 -17.45
N SER A 295 31.10 12.38 -16.96
CA SER A 295 30.80 12.52 -15.55
C SER A 295 29.37 12.02 -15.27
N ASP A 296 29.18 11.26 -14.19
CA ASP A 296 27.89 10.74 -13.71
C ASP A 296 26.77 11.79 -13.83
N PRO A 297 25.59 11.41 -14.36
CA PRO A 297 24.49 12.34 -14.59
C PRO A 297 23.78 12.70 -13.28
N THR A 298 24.40 13.51 -12.45
CA THR A 298 23.66 14.24 -11.43
C THR A 298 22.94 15.42 -12.09
N THR A 299 21.89 15.11 -12.87
CA THR A 299 20.95 16.12 -13.35
C THR A 299 20.37 16.78 -12.12
N PRO A 300 20.47 18.12 -11.94
CA PRO A 300 19.88 18.77 -10.80
C PRO A 300 18.37 18.61 -10.87
N MET A 301 17.82 17.81 -9.97
CA MET A 301 16.40 17.55 -9.82
C MET A 301 15.85 18.44 -8.73
N LEU A 302 14.80 19.18 -9.03
CA LEU A 302 14.02 19.91 -8.04
C LEU A 302 12.83 19.06 -7.59
N TRP A 303 12.77 18.81 -6.29
CA TRP A 303 11.68 18.06 -5.67
C TRP A 303 10.74 19.03 -4.98
N VAL A 304 9.48 19.05 -5.37
CA VAL A 304 8.43 19.74 -4.65
C VAL A 304 7.39 18.70 -4.25
N SER A 305 7.31 18.42 -2.96
CA SER A 305 6.25 17.56 -2.42
C SER A 305 5.02 18.42 -2.17
N ILE A 306 3.89 18.06 -2.77
CA ILE A 306 2.63 18.79 -2.68
C ILE A 306 1.68 18.07 -1.69
N PHE A 307 2.08 17.30 -0.75
CA PHE A 307 1.35 16.65 0.35
C PHE A 307 2.17 15.52 0.94
#